data_d008870141a092de788648e683c0c65a
#
_entry.id   d008870141a092de788648e683c0c65a
#
_cell.length_a   1.000
_cell.length_b   1.000
_cell.length_c   1.000
_cell.angle_alpha   90.00
_cell.angle_beta   90.00
_cell.angle_gamma   90.00
#
_symmetry.space_group_name_H-M   'P 1'
#
loop_
_entity.id
_entity.type
_entity.pdbx_description
1 polymer ?
#
loop_
_entity_poly.entity_id
_entity_poly.type
_entity_poly.pdbx_seq_one_letter_code
_entity_poly.pdbx_strand_id
1 'polypeptide(L)'
;MRIGIITQPLRWNYGGILQNFALQTTLKRLGHQVITLDEPIVPNRSILRWCFSMAMTTLRALKNRRWPCYFPFLIVKKYHATIYRHTERFVEQNINVMRNTNHRRLRNADFDALVVGSDQVWRKIYCEDIGISFLEFAKNWTNIKRIAYAASFGTDTWCNMRPWQVKRCARLAAKFDAMSVRESSGIALCKQHFNRHAMHVLDPTMLLDADDYLAVSSQLHLNIGANSLFCYVLDTNPNTTAAINDITARLGLTPFYCMPKYTDIITCKEARQNLDQSTFPPVEQWLQSFATASMVFTDSFHGTVFSIIFNKPFWVIGNKMRGMARFNALLSIYGLQDRIISPEELSSVDLNTPIDWAPVNAIREQWKQKSLKFLTDNLK
;
A
#
# COMPACT_ATOMS: atom_id res chain seq x y z
N MET A 1 -20.83 13.35 6.91
CA MET A 1 -19.94 13.21 8.09
C MET A 1 -18.58 13.82 7.80
N ARG A 2 -17.88 14.31 8.82
CA ARG A 2 -16.46 14.71 8.76
C ARG A 2 -15.62 13.49 9.15
N ILE A 3 -14.84 12.95 8.21
CA ILE A 3 -14.11 11.68 8.37
C ILE A 3 -12.62 11.93 8.36
N GLY A 4 -11.93 11.47 9.41
CA GLY A 4 -10.47 11.38 9.45
C GLY A 4 -10.00 10.00 9.01
N ILE A 5 -9.10 9.92 8.02
CA ILE A 5 -8.48 8.66 7.58
C ILE A 5 -7.09 8.51 8.19
N ILE A 6 -6.82 7.34 8.76
CA ILE A 6 -5.51 6.92 9.26
C ILE A 6 -5.00 5.77 8.39
N THR A 7 -3.91 5.99 7.68
CA THR A 7 -3.29 5.00 6.78
C THR A 7 -1.76 5.05 6.88
N GLN A 8 -1.06 4.31 6.03
CA GLN A 8 0.39 4.40 5.90
C GLN A 8 0.81 5.78 5.36
N PRO A 9 2.00 6.29 5.72
CA PRO A 9 2.46 7.59 5.27
C PRO A 9 2.46 7.74 3.74
N LEU A 10 1.92 8.86 3.24
CA LEU A 10 1.75 9.14 1.81
C LEU A 10 3.03 9.74 1.21
N ARG A 11 4.04 8.90 0.88
CA ARG A 11 5.35 9.40 0.41
C ARG A 11 5.79 8.81 -0.92
N TRP A 12 6.28 7.56 -0.91
CA TRP A 12 6.92 6.91 -2.06
C TRP A 12 6.17 5.69 -2.60
N ASN A 13 5.24 5.16 -1.83
CA ASN A 13 4.50 3.96 -2.19
C ASN A 13 3.31 4.35 -3.07
N TYR A 14 3.42 4.16 -4.39
CA TYR A 14 2.34 4.46 -5.34
C TYR A 14 1.02 3.81 -4.92
N GLY A 15 1.05 2.52 -4.59
CA GLY A 15 -0.14 1.82 -4.12
C GLY A 15 -0.71 2.40 -2.82
N GLY A 16 0.18 2.81 -1.88
CA GLY A 16 -0.22 3.48 -0.64
C GLY A 16 -0.89 4.84 -0.88
N ILE A 17 -0.40 5.61 -1.84
CA ILE A 17 -0.98 6.90 -2.25
C ILE A 17 -2.33 6.66 -2.93
N LEU A 18 -2.37 5.76 -3.91
CA LEU A 18 -3.55 5.51 -4.73
C LEU A 18 -4.68 4.83 -3.95
N GLN A 19 -4.39 3.95 -2.96
CA GLN A 19 -5.43 3.41 -2.10
C GLN A 19 -6.08 4.50 -1.23
N ASN A 20 -5.30 5.48 -0.77
CA ASN A 20 -5.85 6.62 -0.02
C ASN A 20 -6.64 7.56 -0.92
N PHE A 21 -6.13 7.88 -2.11
CA PHE A 21 -6.85 8.63 -3.13
C PHE A 21 -8.22 7.98 -3.43
N ALA A 22 -8.22 6.67 -3.67
CA ALA A 22 -9.44 5.92 -3.98
C ALA A 22 -10.42 5.90 -2.81
N LEU A 23 -9.94 5.69 -1.59
CA LEU A 23 -10.79 5.72 -0.40
C LEU A 23 -11.41 7.11 -0.19
N GLN A 24 -10.62 8.18 -0.30
CA GLN A 24 -11.14 9.54 -0.21
C GLN A 24 -12.17 9.85 -1.30
N THR A 25 -11.87 9.48 -2.55
CA THR A 25 -12.78 9.70 -3.68
C THR A 25 -14.10 8.96 -3.46
N THR A 26 -14.04 7.71 -3.02
CA THR A 26 -15.23 6.91 -2.70
C THR A 26 -16.05 7.55 -1.58
N LEU A 27 -15.42 7.93 -0.49
CA LEU A 27 -16.12 8.54 0.65
C LEU A 27 -16.70 9.93 0.29
N LYS A 28 -16.02 10.72 -0.54
CA LYS A 28 -16.56 11.98 -1.08
C LYS A 28 -17.78 11.74 -1.97
N ARG A 29 -17.75 10.71 -2.82
CA ARG A 29 -18.93 10.30 -3.64
C ARG A 29 -20.11 9.85 -2.79
N LEU A 30 -19.86 9.31 -1.59
CA LEU A 30 -20.89 8.98 -0.59
C LEU A 30 -21.36 10.20 0.21
N GLY A 31 -20.92 11.42 -0.13
CA GLY A 31 -21.38 12.67 0.49
C GLY A 31 -20.65 13.06 1.79
N HIS A 32 -19.47 12.52 2.06
CA HIS A 32 -18.71 12.83 3.27
C HIS A 32 -17.61 13.88 3.01
N GLN A 33 -17.28 14.65 4.05
CA GLN A 33 -16.07 15.49 4.08
C GLN A 33 -14.93 14.67 4.66
N VAL A 34 -13.84 14.53 3.89
CA VAL A 34 -12.78 13.56 4.22
C VAL A 34 -11.42 14.24 4.27
N ILE A 35 -10.62 13.92 5.27
CA ILE A 35 -9.23 14.35 5.40
C ILE A 35 -8.35 13.20 5.87
N THR A 36 -7.17 13.05 5.29
CA THR A 36 -6.17 12.06 5.72
C THR A 36 -5.24 12.69 6.76
N LEU A 37 -5.04 11.99 7.87
CA LEU A 37 -4.18 12.39 8.98
C LEU A 37 -2.79 11.78 8.79
N ASP A 38 -1.89 12.51 8.09
CA ASP A 38 -0.59 12.00 7.70
C ASP A 38 0.48 12.27 8.76
N GLU A 39 1.24 11.24 9.11
CA GLU A 39 2.27 11.29 10.14
C GLU A 39 3.51 12.10 9.70
N PRO A 40 4.21 12.77 10.64
CA PRO A 40 5.41 13.53 10.32
C PRO A 40 6.56 12.60 9.86
N ILE A 41 7.44 13.14 8.99
CA ILE A 41 8.65 12.44 8.54
C ILE A 41 9.58 12.17 9.73
N VAL A 42 9.70 13.15 10.63
CA VAL A 42 10.46 13.01 11.87
C VAL A 42 9.52 12.55 12.98
N PRO A 43 9.71 11.34 13.50
CA PRO A 43 8.82 10.80 14.52
C PRO A 43 8.79 11.68 15.78
N ASN A 44 7.60 11.92 16.29
CA ASN A 44 7.39 12.69 17.51
C ASN A 44 7.64 11.81 18.75
N ARG A 45 8.91 11.58 19.08
CA ARG A 45 9.36 10.76 20.21
C ARG A 45 9.83 11.59 21.37
N SER A 46 9.65 11.07 22.61
CA SER A 46 10.28 11.64 23.79
C SER A 46 11.82 11.43 23.76
N ILE A 47 12.56 12.28 24.46
CA ILE A 47 14.03 12.22 24.57
C ILE A 47 14.49 10.83 25.04
N LEU A 48 13.81 10.25 26.04
CA LEU A 48 14.12 8.90 26.54
C LEU A 48 13.99 7.83 25.45
N ARG A 49 12.96 7.90 24.60
CA ARG A 49 12.81 6.99 23.46
C ARG A 49 13.89 7.18 22.41
N TRP A 50 14.35 8.42 22.21
CA TRP A 50 15.50 8.71 21.34
C TRP A 50 16.78 8.07 21.86
N CYS A 51 17.12 8.28 23.14
CA CYS A 51 18.30 7.69 23.78
C CYS A 51 18.28 6.16 23.71
N PHE A 52 17.15 5.54 24.02
CA PHE A 52 16.98 4.07 23.92
C PHE A 52 17.16 3.57 22.48
N SER A 53 16.57 4.28 21.51
CA SER A 53 16.71 3.94 20.08
C SER A 53 18.15 4.01 19.61
N MET A 54 18.89 5.04 20.05
CA MET A 54 20.32 5.20 19.74
C MET A 54 21.15 4.06 20.33
N ALA A 55 20.95 3.72 21.59
CA ALA A 55 21.64 2.59 22.24
C ALA A 55 21.40 1.26 21.52
N MET A 56 20.14 0.97 21.17
CA MET A 56 19.78 -0.23 20.41
C MET A 56 20.36 -0.24 18.99
N THR A 57 20.44 0.91 18.34
CA THR A 57 21.06 1.06 17.01
C THR A 57 22.56 0.80 17.08
N THR A 58 23.24 1.31 18.11
CA THR A 58 24.67 1.03 18.36
C THR A 58 24.90 -0.47 18.56
N LEU A 59 24.13 -1.11 19.44
CA LEU A 59 24.26 -2.55 19.71
C LEU A 59 24.05 -3.39 18.44
N ARG A 60 23.06 -3.06 17.61
CA ARG A 60 22.82 -3.74 16.32
C ARG A 60 23.95 -3.51 15.33
N ALA A 61 24.48 -2.29 15.27
CA ALA A 61 25.58 -1.94 14.37
C ALA A 61 26.86 -2.69 14.75
N LEU A 62 27.19 -2.76 16.04
CA LEU A 62 28.31 -3.54 16.56
C LEU A 62 28.15 -5.04 16.23
N LYS A 63 26.96 -5.61 16.48
CA LYS A 63 26.67 -7.02 16.15
C LYS A 63 26.85 -7.32 14.65
N ASN A 64 26.47 -6.38 13.79
CA ASN A 64 26.50 -6.57 12.33
C ASN A 64 27.75 -6.00 11.66
N ARG A 65 28.74 -5.55 12.45
CA ARG A 65 29.98 -4.90 11.98
C ARG A 65 29.74 -3.77 10.98
N ARG A 66 28.74 -2.91 11.24
CA ARG A 66 28.35 -1.77 10.39
C ARG A 66 28.39 -0.48 11.21
N TRP A 67 28.59 0.65 10.52
CA TRP A 67 28.46 1.96 11.15
C TRP A 67 26.99 2.23 11.50
N PRO A 68 26.71 2.74 12.72
CA PRO A 68 25.34 3.04 13.12
C PRO A 68 24.81 4.29 12.40
N CYS A 69 23.61 4.17 11.83
CA CYS A 69 22.84 5.32 11.35
C CYS A 69 21.79 5.70 12.41
N TYR A 70 22.09 6.71 13.21
CA TYR A 70 21.25 7.09 14.36
C TYR A 70 19.97 7.84 13.95
N PHE A 71 20.03 8.61 12.87
CA PHE A 71 18.94 9.49 12.44
C PHE A 71 18.62 9.33 10.97
N PRO A 72 18.20 8.12 10.52
CA PRO A 72 17.90 7.87 9.11
C PRO A 72 16.81 8.80 8.56
N PHE A 73 15.85 9.21 9.40
CA PHE A 73 14.80 10.16 9.05
C PHE A 73 15.33 11.57 8.71
N LEU A 74 16.49 12.00 9.26
CA LEU A 74 17.10 13.28 8.88
C LEU A 74 17.65 13.23 7.45
N ILE A 75 18.19 12.08 7.03
CA ILE A 75 18.62 11.86 5.65
C ILE A 75 17.39 11.92 4.73
N VAL A 76 16.34 11.18 5.07
CA VAL A 76 15.08 11.23 4.32
C VAL A 76 14.56 12.67 4.26
N LYS A 77 14.47 13.38 5.40
CA LYS A 77 13.98 14.77 5.45
C LYS A 77 14.81 15.71 4.58
N LYS A 78 16.16 15.55 4.57
CA LYS A 78 17.06 16.39 3.77
C LYS A 78 16.77 16.27 2.26
N TYR A 79 16.54 15.07 1.77
CA TYR A 79 16.38 14.82 0.35
C TYR A 79 14.90 14.68 -0.09
N HIS A 80 13.96 14.76 0.85
CA HIS A 80 12.54 14.50 0.64
C HIS A 80 11.94 15.33 -0.49
N ALA A 81 12.15 16.65 -0.45
CA ALA A 81 11.60 17.58 -1.45
C ALA A 81 12.12 17.32 -2.87
N THR A 82 13.27 16.68 -3.01
CA THR A 82 13.84 16.34 -4.33
C THR A 82 13.33 14.99 -4.80
N ILE A 83 13.54 13.94 -3.98
CA ILE A 83 13.29 12.57 -4.44
C ILE A 83 11.80 12.21 -4.52
N TYR A 84 10.94 12.88 -3.74
CA TYR A 84 9.48 12.65 -3.72
C TYR A 84 8.68 13.79 -4.35
N ARG A 85 9.33 14.74 -5.06
CA ARG A 85 8.66 15.92 -5.63
C ARG A 85 7.41 15.60 -6.45
N HIS A 86 7.42 14.51 -7.21
CA HIS A 86 6.31 14.14 -8.06
C HIS A 86 5.18 13.45 -7.28
N THR A 87 5.51 12.58 -6.35
CA THR A 87 4.50 11.93 -5.50
C THR A 87 3.86 12.92 -4.54
N GLU A 88 4.64 13.86 -3.97
CA GLU A 88 4.11 14.95 -3.13
C GLU A 88 3.18 15.85 -3.93
N ARG A 89 3.57 16.26 -5.15
CA ARG A 89 2.69 17.05 -6.03
C ARG A 89 1.35 16.34 -6.26
N PHE A 90 1.37 15.04 -6.58
CA PHE A 90 0.14 14.29 -6.79
C PHE A 90 -0.73 14.27 -5.53
N VAL A 91 -0.12 14.05 -4.35
CA VAL A 91 -0.83 14.06 -3.06
C VAL A 91 -1.46 15.42 -2.80
N GLU A 92 -0.72 16.52 -2.99
CA GLU A 92 -1.21 17.89 -2.78
C GLU A 92 -2.38 18.25 -3.71
N GLN A 93 -2.35 17.77 -4.93
CA GLN A 93 -3.39 18.07 -5.93
C GLN A 93 -4.65 17.21 -5.79
N ASN A 94 -4.52 15.96 -5.32
CA ASN A 94 -5.59 14.97 -5.42
C ASN A 94 -6.12 14.47 -4.07
N ILE A 95 -5.38 14.68 -2.98
CA ILE A 95 -5.73 14.15 -1.64
C ILE A 95 -5.85 15.30 -0.65
N ASN A 96 -6.98 15.39 0.04
CA ASN A 96 -7.10 16.30 1.18
C ASN A 96 -6.33 15.73 2.37
N VAL A 97 -5.21 16.35 2.75
CA VAL A 97 -4.28 15.81 3.75
C VAL A 97 -3.90 16.83 4.81
N MET A 98 -3.97 16.42 6.07
CA MET A 98 -3.40 17.14 7.20
C MET A 98 -1.99 16.59 7.46
N ARG A 99 -0.98 17.29 6.95
CA ARG A 99 0.42 16.92 7.09
C ARG A 99 0.93 17.11 8.51
N ASN A 100 1.93 16.30 8.89
CA ASN A 100 2.60 16.38 10.20
C ASN A 100 1.63 16.29 11.36
N THR A 101 0.62 15.45 11.26
CA THR A 101 -0.45 15.33 12.26
C THR A 101 0.11 14.87 13.61
N ASN A 102 -0.13 15.68 14.63
CA ASN A 102 0.05 15.26 16.01
C ASN A 102 -1.28 14.74 16.55
N HIS A 103 -1.47 13.43 16.51
CA HIS A 103 -2.71 12.77 16.93
C HIS A 103 -3.17 13.14 18.35
N ARG A 104 -2.24 13.51 19.24
CA ARG A 104 -2.58 13.92 20.61
C ARG A 104 -3.23 15.32 20.71
N ARG A 105 -3.14 16.12 19.64
CA ARG A 105 -3.74 17.47 19.56
C ARG A 105 -5.09 17.48 18.87
N LEU A 106 -5.49 16.36 18.26
CA LEU A 106 -6.79 16.21 17.63
C LEU A 106 -7.89 16.18 18.69
N ARG A 107 -9.05 16.73 18.37
CA ARG A 107 -10.21 16.81 19.28
C ARG A 107 -11.36 16.00 18.74
N ASN A 108 -12.17 15.45 19.65
CA ASN A 108 -13.37 14.72 19.29
C ASN A 108 -14.33 15.54 18.38
N ALA A 109 -14.47 16.84 18.68
CA ALA A 109 -15.34 17.73 17.93
C ALA A 109 -14.93 17.96 16.46
N ASP A 110 -13.71 17.57 16.08
CA ASP A 110 -13.20 17.76 14.71
C ASP A 110 -13.75 16.70 13.74
N PHE A 111 -14.22 15.55 14.26
CA PHE A 111 -14.60 14.38 13.45
C PHE A 111 -15.92 13.74 13.92
N ASP A 112 -16.67 13.22 12.96
CA ASP A 112 -17.85 12.39 13.21
C ASP A 112 -17.49 10.90 13.06
N ALA A 113 -16.44 10.59 12.29
CA ALA A 113 -15.91 9.23 12.13
C ALA A 113 -14.39 9.22 11.92
N LEU A 114 -13.75 8.13 12.35
CA LEU A 114 -12.36 7.80 12.04
C LEU A 114 -12.32 6.48 11.27
N VAL A 115 -11.66 6.47 10.11
CA VAL A 115 -11.48 5.29 9.29
C VAL A 115 -10.01 4.91 9.27
N VAL A 116 -9.69 3.67 9.67
CA VAL A 116 -8.35 3.11 9.63
C VAL A 116 -8.21 2.20 8.41
N GLY A 117 -7.20 2.43 7.62
CA GLY A 117 -6.93 1.66 6.41
C GLY A 117 -6.89 2.55 5.16
N SER A 118 -6.68 1.97 4.07
CA SER A 118 -6.32 0.59 3.80
C SER A 118 -4.81 0.37 4.04
N ASP A 119 -4.24 -0.58 3.30
CA ASP A 119 -2.85 -1.01 3.34
C ASP A 119 -2.47 -1.74 4.66
N GLN A 120 -1.20 -2.03 4.83
CA GLN A 120 -0.67 -2.86 5.92
C GLN A 120 -0.60 -2.11 7.27
N VAL A 121 -1.68 -1.42 7.62
CA VAL A 121 -1.78 -0.61 8.85
C VAL A 121 -1.67 -1.43 10.14
N TRP A 122 -1.91 -2.76 10.07
CA TRP A 122 -1.76 -3.67 11.20
C TRP A 122 -0.48 -4.50 11.16
N ARG A 123 0.43 -4.23 10.21
CA ARG A 123 1.73 -4.87 10.14
C ARG A 123 2.76 -4.09 10.95
N LYS A 124 3.22 -4.65 12.07
CA LYS A 124 4.07 -3.96 13.06
C LYS A 124 5.34 -3.33 12.47
N ILE A 125 5.97 -3.97 11.48
CA ILE A 125 7.22 -3.48 10.89
C ILE A 125 7.05 -2.16 10.12
N TYR A 126 5.82 -1.83 9.71
CA TYR A 126 5.50 -0.58 9.00
C TYR A 126 4.90 0.50 9.91
N CYS A 127 4.70 0.19 11.20
CA CYS A 127 4.12 1.13 12.15
C CYS A 127 5.14 1.48 13.23
N GLU A 128 5.39 2.75 13.45
CA GLU A 128 6.19 3.19 14.59
C GLU A 128 5.45 2.90 15.91
N ASP A 129 4.21 3.36 16.02
CA ASP A 129 3.31 3.02 17.10
C ASP A 129 2.00 2.44 16.53
N ILE A 130 1.85 1.12 16.64
CA ILE A 130 0.67 0.42 16.16
C ILE A 130 -0.63 0.89 16.84
N GLY A 131 -0.55 1.51 18.01
CA GLY A 131 -1.70 2.08 18.70
C GLY A 131 -2.42 3.17 17.90
N ILE A 132 -1.70 3.89 17.04
CA ILE A 132 -2.28 4.89 16.14
C ILE A 132 -3.26 4.21 15.18
N SER A 133 -2.86 3.09 14.57
CA SER A 133 -3.70 2.28 13.68
C SER A 133 -4.84 1.55 14.39
N PHE A 134 -4.88 1.61 15.73
CA PHE A 134 -6.01 1.17 16.56
C PHE A 134 -6.72 2.34 17.25
N LEU A 135 -6.50 3.57 16.79
CA LEU A 135 -7.15 4.80 17.27
C LEU A 135 -6.95 5.05 18.77
N GLU A 136 -5.79 4.69 19.33
CA GLU A 136 -5.56 4.85 20.78
C GLU A 136 -5.64 6.30 21.22
N PHE A 137 -5.27 7.26 20.38
CA PHE A 137 -5.41 8.69 20.66
C PHE A 137 -6.87 9.11 20.89
N ALA A 138 -7.80 8.41 20.23
CA ALA A 138 -9.23 8.66 20.31
C ALA A 138 -9.98 7.68 21.25
N LYS A 139 -9.28 6.88 22.06
CA LYS A 139 -9.88 5.81 22.89
C LYS A 139 -10.97 6.29 23.86
N ASN A 140 -10.90 7.53 24.28
CA ASN A 140 -11.85 8.17 25.22
C ASN A 140 -12.84 9.11 24.52
N TRP A 141 -12.81 9.20 23.18
CA TRP A 141 -13.75 10.02 22.45
C TRP A 141 -15.13 9.36 22.45
N THR A 142 -16.17 10.17 22.55
CA THR A 142 -17.57 9.73 22.56
C THR A 142 -18.26 10.19 21.28
N ASN A 143 -19.36 9.53 20.91
CA ASN A 143 -20.18 9.89 19.75
C ASN A 143 -19.36 9.99 18.44
N ILE A 144 -18.38 9.10 18.25
CA ILE A 144 -17.58 9.01 17.05
C ILE A 144 -17.57 7.57 16.52
N LYS A 145 -17.79 7.40 15.23
CA LYS A 145 -17.68 6.09 14.58
C LYS A 145 -16.23 5.72 14.34
N ARG A 146 -15.88 4.47 14.57
CA ARG A 146 -14.52 3.89 14.36
C ARG A 146 -14.63 2.70 13.43
N ILE A 147 -14.12 2.87 12.24
CA ILE A 147 -14.23 1.87 11.17
C ILE A 147 -12.83 1.44 10.74
N ALA A 148 -12.61 0.13 10.60
CA ALA A 148 -11.44 -0.37 9.87
C ALA A 148 -11.91 -0.79 8.46
N TYR A 149 -11.38 -0.13 7.43
CA TYR A 149 -11.70 -0.45 6.04
C TYR A 149 -10.50 -1.08 5.33
N ALA A 150 -10.70 -2.32 4.86
CA ALA A 150 -9.68 -3.07 4.11
C ALA A 150 -8.29 -3.05 4.78
N ALA A 151 -8.26 -3.07 6.13
CA ALA A 151 -7.03 -3.08 6.89
C ALA A 151 -6.29 -4.41 6.67
N SER A 152 -4.95 -4.38 6.61
CA SER A 152 -4.15 -5.55 6.28
C SER A 152 -3.11 -5.85 7.35
N PHE A 153 -2.97 -7.13 7.68
CA PHE A 153 -1.85 -7.67 8.46
C PHE A 153 -0.62 -7.93 7.58
N GLY A 154 -0.83 -8.05 6.25
CA GLY A 154 0.21 -8.29 5.25
C GLY A 154 0.75 -9.73 5.22
N THR A 155 0.44 -10.55 6.20
CA THR A 155 0.87 -11.95 6.38
C THR A 155 -0.24 -12.77 7.03
N ASP A 156 -0.18 -14.11 6.90
CA ASP A 156 -1.17 -15.03 7.48
C ASP A 156 -1.04 -15.17 9.01
N THR A 157 0.01 -14.62 9.59
CA THR A 157 0.24 -14.58 11.03
C THR A 157 0.55 -13.16 11.46
N TRP A 158 0.13 -12.76 12.66
CA TRP A 158 0.45 -11.43 13.18
C TRP A 158 1.84 -11.40 13.83
N CYS A 159 2.85 -11.26 12.98
CA CYS A 159 4.26 -11.34 13.36
C CYS A 159 4.77 -10.12 14.13
N ASN A 160 5.87 -10.31 14.88
CA ASN A 160 6.62 -9.26 15.58
C ASN A 160 5.82 -8.51 16.66
N MET A 161 4.74 -9.11 17.16
CA MET A 161 3.93 -8.57 18.25
C MET A 161 4.28 -9.21 19.59
N ARG A 162 4.52 -8.38 20.60
CA ARG A 162 4.67 -8.86 21.99
C ARG A 162 3.30 -9.11 22.62
N PRO A 163 3.14 -10.06 23.57
CA PRO A 163 1.84 -10.37 24.18
C PRO A 163 1.10 -9.15 24.74
N TRP A 164 1.82 -8.22 25.37
CA TRP A 164 1.22 -6.99 25.88
C TRP A 164 0.70 -6.04 24.78
N GLN A 165 1.37 -6.03 23.62
CA GLN A 165 0.91 -5.27 22.46
C GLN A 165 -0.36 -5.85 21.86
N VAL A 166 -0.43 -7.18 21.75
CA VAL A 166 -1.65 -7.87 21.30
C VAL A 166 -2.81 -7.55 22.23
N LYS A 167 -2.63 -7.67 23.58
CA LYS A 167 -3.65 -7.31 24.55
C LYS A 167 -4.06 -5.84 24.48
N ARG A 168 -3.11 -4.91 24.23
CA ARG A 168 -3.40 -3.48 24.02
C ARG A 168 -4.26 -3.28 22.79
N CYS A 169 -3.87 -3.86 21.65
CA CYS A 169 -4.61 -3.74 20.40
C CYS A 169 -6.01 -4.38 20.49
N ALA A 170 -6.15 -5.53 21.15
CA ALA A 170 -7.45 -6.18 21.36
C ALA A 170 -8.44 -5.27 22.13
N ARG A 171 -7.97 -4.61 23.20
CA ARG A 171 -8.81 -3.65 23.94
C ARG A 171 -9.24 -2.45 23.10
N LEU A 172 -8.37 -2.00 22.18
CA LEU A 172 -8.68 -0.90 21.27
C LEU A 172 -9.60 -1.36 20.14
N ALA A 173 -9.36 -2.55 19.58
CA ALA A 173 -10.20 -3.17 18.55
C ALA A 173 -11.64 -3.38 19.01
N ALA A 174 -11.86 -3.64 20.30
CA ALA A 174 -13.19 -3.75 20.89
C ALA A 174 -14.02 -2.46 20.77
N LYS A 175 -13.38 -1.32 20.53
CA LYS A 175 -14.04 -0.01 20.36
C LYS A 175 -14.41 0.31 18.91
N PHE A 176 -14.02 -0.52 17.94
CA PHE A 176 -14.43 -0.32 16.56
C PHE A 176 -15.90 -0.72 16.37
N ASP A 177 -16.64 0.09 15.66
CA ASP A 177 -18.03 -0.19 15.29
C ASP A 177 -18.10 -1.28 14.22
N ALA A 178 -17.24 -1.20 13.22
CA ALA A 178 -17.11 -2.21 12.18
C ALA A 178 -15.66 -2.40 11.73
N MET A 179 -15.33 -3.63 11.31
CA MET A 179 -14.00 -3.98 10.84
C MET A 179 -14.08 -4.74 9.52
N SER A 180 -13.24 -4.35 8.58
CA SER A 180 -13.01 -5.11 7.36
C SER A 180 -11.54 -5.24 7.03
N VAL A 181 -11.20 -6.29 6.30
CA VAL A 181 -9.84 -6.67 5.91
C VAL A 181 -9.80 -6.94 4.41
N ARG A 182 -8.64 -6.75 3.79
CA ARG A 182 -8.48 -6.99 2.34
C ARG A 182 -7.93 -8.38 1.99
N GLU A 183 -7.52 -9.17 2.97
CA GLU A 183 -7.14 -10.58 2.81
C GLU A 183 -8.00 -11.48 3.68
N SER A 184 -8.39 -12.65 3.16
CA SER A 184 -9.27 -13.61 3.85
C SER A 184 -8.67 -14.13 5.17
N SER A 185 -7.34 -14.31 5.23
CA SER A 185 -6.61 -14.69 6.45
C SER A 185 -6.80 -13.65 7.58
N GLY A 186 -6.99 -12.37 7.24
CA GLY A 186 -7.26 -11.32 8.20
C GLY A 186 -8.54 -11.50 9.01
N ILE A 187 -9.55 -12.21 8.47
CA ILE A 187 -10.78 -12.56 9.21
C ILE A 187 -10.45 -13.44 10.42
N ALA A 188 -9.67 -14.50 10.18
CA ALA A 188 -9.23 -15.41 11.24
C ALA A 188 -8.37 -14.70 12.29
N LEU A 189 -7.44 -13.83 11.84
CA LEU A 189 -6.59 -13.02 12.73
C LEU A 189 -7.42 -12.05 13.60
N CYS A 190 -8.43 -11.39 13.05
CA CYS A 190 -9.34 -10.53 13.82
C CYS A 190 -10.11 -11.33 14.87
N LYS A 191 -10.60 -12.51 14.51
CA LYS A 191 -11.28 -13.40 15.46
C LYS A 191 -10.34 -13.88 16.56
N GLN A 192 -9.16 -14.36 16.19
CA GLN A 192 -8.16 -14.93 17.10
C GLN A 192 -7.60 -13.90 18.10
N HIS A 193 -7.21 -12.71 17.59
CA HIS A 193 -6.47 -11.74 18.39
C HIS A 193 -7.36 -10.68 19.04
N PHE A 194 -8.51 -10.37 18.43
CA PHE A 194 -9.39 -9.28 18.90
C PHE A 194 -10.75 -9.79 19.37
N ASN A 195 -11.07 -11.07 19.12
CA ASN A 195 -12.44 -11.62 19.27
C ASN A 195 -13.49 -10.78 18.52
N ARG A 196 -13.14 -10.29 17.33
CA ARG A 196 -14.00 -9.46 16.49
C ARG A 196 -14.28 -10.15 15.16
N HIS A 197 -15.48 -9.96 14.63
CA HIS A 197 -15.79 -10.29 13.25
C HIS A 197 -15.26 -9.20 12.32
N ALA A 198 -14.65 -9.61 11.21
CA ALA A 198 -14.23 -8.71 10.14
C ALA A 198 -14.80 -9.21 8.80
N MET A 199 -15.17 -8.27 7.94
CA MET A 199 -15.65 -8.58 6.60
C MET A 199 -14.49 -8.53 5.59
N HIS A 200 -14.42 -9.49 4.66
CA HIS A 200 -13.49 -9.40 3.53
C HIS A 200 -14.08 -8.44 2.48
N VAL A 201 -13.31 -7.41 2.15
CA VAL A 201 -13.67 -6.37 1.17
C VAL A 201 -12.51 -6.12 0.23
N LEU A 202 -12.75 -5.44 -0.89
CA LEU A 202 -11.71 -5.04 -1.83
C LEU A 202 -10.80 -3.93 -1.24
N ASP A 203 -9.55 -3.92 -1.70
CA ASP A 203 -8.68 -2.75 -1.54
C ASP A 203 -9.40 -1.52 -2.13
N PRO A 204 -9.30 -0.32 -1.51
CA PRO A 204 -9.97 0.89 -2.01
C PRO A 204 -9.69 1.19 -3.47
N THR A 205 -8.49 0.85 -3.98
CA THR A 205 -8.16 1.07 -5.38
C THR A 205 -9.12 0.38 -6.34
N MET A 206 -9.74 -0.73 -5.94
CA MET A 206 -10.70 -1.47 -6.75
C MET A 206 -12.15 -0.95 -6.64
N LEU A 207 -12.40 0.08 -5.82
CA LEU A 207 -13.68 0.80 -5.75
C LEU A 207 -13.84 1.83 -6.87
N LEU A 208 -12.74 2.21 -7.50
CA LEU A 208 -12.70 3.08 -8.66
C LEU A 208 -12.47 2.27 -9.95
N ASP A 209 -12.84 2.86 -11.07
CA ASP A 209 -12.64 2.27 -12.38
C ASP A 209 -11.39 2.83 -13.08
N ALA A 210 -10.97 2.20 -14.17
CA ALA A 210 -9.80 2.64 -14.95
C ALA A 210 -9.91 4.12 -15.37
N ASP A 211 -11.12 4.56 -15.76
CA ASP A 211 -11.37 5.95 -16.19
C ASP A 211 -11.13 6.96 -15.07
N ASP A 212 -11.41 6.62 -13.83
CA ASP A 212 -11.11 7.48 -12.68
C ASP A 212 -9.59 7.76 -12.54
N TYR A 213 -8.77 6.76 -12.83
CA TYR A 213 -7.32 6.86 -12.79
C TYR A 213 -6.76 7.54 -14.05
N LEU A 214 -7.38 7.29 -15.20
CA LEU A 214 -7.02 7.97 -16.44
C LEU A 214 -7.32 9.47 -16.35
N ALA A 215 -8.42 9.86 -15.73
CA ALA A 215 -8.79 11.26 -15.54
C ALA A 215 -7.71 12.07 -14.79
N VAL A 216 -7.10 11.49 -13.73
CA VAL A 216 -6.04 12.16 -12.97
C VAL A 216 -4.65 12.06 -13.61
N SER A 217 -4.50 11.28 -14.67
CA SER A 217 -3.25 11.10 -15.42
C SER A 217 -3.32 11.56 -16.88
N SER A 218 -4.43 12.19 -17.29
CA SER A 218 -4.73 12.53 -18.68
C SER A 218 -3.76 13.53 -19.33
N GLN A 219 -3.06 14.35 -18.53
CA GLN A 219 -2.09 15.33 -19.03
C GLN A 219 -0.75 14.69 -19.43
N LEU A 220 -0.52 13.42 -19.11
CA LEU A 220 0.70 12.72 -19.42
C LEU A 220 0.43 11.67 -20.50
N HIS A 221 1.09 11.81 -21.64
CA HIS A 221 1.09 10.81 -22.70
C HIS A 221 2.44 10.10 -22.74
N LEU A 222 2.44 8.78 -22.51
CA LEU A 222 3.64 7.97 -22.65
C LEU A 222 3.72 7.46 -24.09
N ASN A 223 4.81 7.78 -24.77
CA ASN A 223 5.11 7.19 -26.07
C ASN A 223 5.87 5.85 -25.86
N ILE A 224 5.12 4.81 -25.51
CA ILE A 224 5.65 3.45 -25.32
C ILE A 224 5.22 2.63 -26.54
N GLY A 225 6.19 1.90 -27.12
CA GLY A 225 5.93 1.05 -28.28
C GLY A 225 4.85 -0.01 -28.02
N ALA A 226 4.19 -0.45 -29.10
CA ALA A 226 3.08 -1.41 -29.06
C ALA A 226 3.43 -2.76 -28.41
N ASN A 227 4.72 -3.17 -28.44
CA ASN A 227 5.19 -4.44 -27.86
C ASN A 227 5.97 -4.18 -26.57
N SER A 228 5.28 -3.78 -25.51
CA SER A 228 5.90 -3.33 -24.28
C SER A 228 5.52 -4.18 -23.08
N LEU A 229 6.53 -4.51 -22.23
CA LEU A 229 6.39 -5.17 -20.95
C LEU A 229 6.62 -4.16 -19.84
N PHE A 230 5.57 -3.79 -19.10
CA PHE A 230 5.74 -2.98 -17.89
C PHE A 230 6.27 -3.82 -16.75
N CYS A 231 7.49 -3.60 -16.34
CA CYS A 231 8.14 -4.27 -15.23
C CYS A 231 8.02 -3.44 -13.95
N TYR A 232 7.00 -3.74 -13.14
CA TYR A 232 6.83 -3.12 -11.82
C TYR A 232 7.29 -4.08 -10.73
N VAL A 233 8.61 -4.14 -10.54
CA VAL A 233 9.29 -5.04 -9.60
C VAL A 233 9.92 -4.23 -8.48
N LEU A 234 9.55 -4.53 -7.24
CA LEU A 234 10.02 -3.82 -6.04
C LEU A 234 11.29 -4.43 -5.45
N ASP A 235 11.51 -5.75 -5.65
CA ASP A 235 12.68 -6.48 -5.15
C ASP A 235 13.47 -7.07 -6.33
N THR A 236 14.30 -6.22 -6.95
CA THR A 236 15.17 -6.66 -8.04
C THR A 236 16.24 -7.61 -7.51
N ASN A 237 16.30 -8.81 -8.06
CA ASN A 237 17.27 -9.85 -7.75
C ASN A 237 17.57 -10.68 -9.03
N PRO A 238 18.58 -11.58 -9.01
CA PRO A 238 18.91 -12.40 -10.19
C PRO A 238 17.73 -13.16 -10.78
N ASN A 239 16.83 -13.69 -9.94
CA ASN A 239 15.66 -14.45 -10.40
C ASN A 239 14.65 -13.55 -11.12
N THR A 240 14.34 -12.37 -10.56
CA THR A 240 13.41 -11.41 -11.21
C THR A 240 14.00 -10.88 -12.52
N THR A 241 15.31 -10.64 -12.58
CA THR A 241 16.01 -10.22 -13.79
C THR A 241 15.99 -11.32 -14.86
N ALA A 242 16.28 -12.57 -14.49
CA ALA A 242 16.21 -13.71 -15.41
C ALA A 242 14.78 -13.91 -15.94
N ALA A 243 13.76 -13.77 -15.08
CA ALA A 243 12.36 -13.86 -15.48
C ALA A 243 11.98 -12.79 -16.52
N ILE A 244 12.38 -11.54 -16.30
CA ILE A 244 12.13 -10.45 -17.26
C ILE A 244 12.79 -10.76 -18.61
N ASN A 245 14.04 -11.20 -18.61
CA ASN A 245 14.77 -11.54 -19.83
C ASN A 245 14.12 -12.72 -20.58
N ASP A 246 13.68 -13.75 -19.87
CA ASP A 246 12.97 -14.89 -20.48
C ASP A 246 11.63 -14.46 -21.11
N ILE A 247 10.80 -13.73 -20.38
CA ILE A 247 9.52 -13.22 -20.87
C ILE A 247 9.71 -12.34 -22.11
N THR A 248 10.67 -11.42 -22.07
CA THR A 248 10.94 -10.52 -23.19
C THR A 248 11.44 -11.25 -24.43
N ALA A 249 12.32 -12.24 -24.25
CA ALA A 249 12.85 -13.06 -25.35
C ALA A 249 11.75 -13.93 -25.98
N ARG A 250 10.90 -14.58 -25.17
CA ARG A 250 9.85 -15.49 -25.66
C ARG A 250 8.69 -14.75 -26.33
N LEU A 251 8.36 -13.53 -25.85
CA LEU A 251 7.21 -12.77 -26.34
C LEU A 251 7.59 -11.65 -27.32
N GLY A 252 8.89 -11.37 -27.54
CA GLY A 252 9.33 -10.25 -28.36
C GLY A 252 8.94 -8.88 -27.78
N LEU A 253 8.84 -8.78 -26.44
CA LEU A 253 8.45 -7.55 -25.76
C LEU A 253 9.67 -6.72 -25.37
N THR A 254 9.51 -5.39 -25.33
CA THR A 254 10.52 -4.46 -24.83
C THR A 254 10.20 -4.08 -23.39
N PRO A 255 11.08 -4.37 -22.42
CA PRO A 255 10.84 -4.05 -21.01
C PRO A 255 11.01 -2.55 -20.75
N PHE A 256 10.13 -1.98 -19.94
CA PHE A 256 10.27 -0.64 -19.42
C PHE A 256 9.86 -0.57 -17.95
N TYR A 257 10.31 0.49 -17.26
CA TYR A 257 10.21 0.61 -15.80
C TYR A 257 9.70 1.99 -15.41
N CYS A 258 8.97 2.05 -14.30
CA CYS A 258 8.51 3.29 -13.67
C CYS A 258 8.88 3.29 -12.19
N MET A 259 10.17 3.12 -11.91
CA MET A 259 10.78 3.17 -10.58
C MET A 259 12.13 3.89 -10.65
N PRO A 260 12.56 4.57 -9.58
CA PRO A 260 13.91 5.13 -9.56
C PRO A 260 14.95 4.00 -9.57
N LYS A 261 16.11 4.29 -10.14
CA LYS A 261 17.25 3.34 -10.14
C LYS A 261 17.74 3.04 -8.72
N TYR A 262 17.74 4.08 -7.85
CA TYR A 262 18.14 3.95 -6.46
C TYR A 262 16.97 4.27 -5.55
N THR A 263 16.49 3.28 -4.81
CA THR A 263 15.37 3.42 -3.87
C THR A 263 15.83 3.66 -2.41
N ASP A 264 17.07 3.27 -2.07
CA ASP A 264 17.63 3.41 -0.73
C ASP A 264 18.51 4.65 -0.59
N ILE A 265 17.91 5.78 -0.25
CA ILE A 265 18.61 7.04 0.02
C ILE A 265 19.36 7.03 1.37
N ILE A 266 19.03 6.10 2.26
CA ILE A 266 19.58 6.05 3.62
C ILE A 266 20.98 5.42 3.61
N THR A 267 21.12 4.23 3.04
CA THR A 267 22.36 3.46 3.08
C THR A 267 23.19 3.59 1.81
N CYS A 268 22.58 3.86 0.66
CA CYS A 268 23.26 3.96 -0.63
C CYS A 268 23.87 5.37 -0.83
N LYS A 269 25.19 5.44 -0.97
CA LYS A 269 25.90 6.70 -1.22
C LYS A 269 25.64 7.21 -2.63
N GLU A 270 25.60 6.32 -3.60
CA GLU A 270 25.33 6.60 -5.00
C GLU A 270 23.95 7.23 -5.19
N ALA A 271 22.94 6.78 -4.42
CA ALA A 271 21.61 7.38 -4.41
C ALA A 271 21.64 8.86 -4.02
N ARG A 272 22.48 9.22 -3.03
CA ARG A 272 22.63 10.62 -2.57
C ARG A 272 23.43 11.48 -3.53
N GLN A 273 24.28 10.88 -4.34
CA GLN A 273 25.08 11.57 -5.37
C GLN A 273 24.30 11.75 -6.68
N ASN A 274 23.32 10.89 -6.96
CA ASN A 274 22.55 10.86 -8.20
C ASN A 274 21.05 11.03 -7.90
N LEU A 275 20.65 12.22 -7.43
CA LEU A 275 19.29 12.48 -6.97
C LEU A 275 18.23 12.32 -8.06
N ASP A 276 18.55 12.65 -9.31
CA ASP A 276 17.62 12.45 -10.45
C ASP A 276 17.30 10.97 -10.67
N GLN A 277 18.30 10.09 -10.54
CA GLN A 277 18.10 8.63 -10.62
C GLN A 277 17.47 8.04 -9.36
N SER A 278 17.37 8.82 -8.30
CA SER A 278 16.72 8.46 -7.02
C SER A 278 15.34 9.08 -6.88
N THR A 279 14.95 9.96 -7.82
CA THR A 279 13.65 10.62 -7.82
C THR A 279 12.56 9.66 -8.31
N PHE A 280 11.50 9.52 -7.52
CA PHE A 280 10.36 8.71 -7.91
C PHE A 280 9.63 9.36 -9.09
N PRO A 281 9.38 8.60 -10.17
CA PRO A 281 8.58 9.08 -11.30
C PRO A 281 7.18 9.57 -10.86
N PRO A 282 6.52 10.41 -11.69
CA PRO A 282 5.15 10.84 -11.42
C PRO A 282 4.18 9.68 -11.22
N VAL A 283 3.20 9.85 -10.32
CA VAL A 283 2.12 8.87 -10.11
C VAL A 283 1.31 8.70 -11.41
N GLU A 284 1.14 9.78 -12.15
CA GLU A 284 0.49 9.82 -13.45
C GLU A 284 1.22 8.92 -14.46
N GLN A 285 2.56 8.94 -14.45
CA GLN A 285 3.39 8.06 -15.30
C GLN A 285 3.21 6.60 -14.93
N TRP A 286 3.17 6.30 -13.63
CA TRP A 286 2.94 4.95 -13.14
C TRP A 286 1.56 4.42 -13.58
N LEU A 287 0.50 5.22 -13.50
CA LEU A 287 -0.84 4.87 -13.98
C LEU A 287 -0.88 4.67 -15.50
N GLN A 288 -0.30 5.59 -16.25
CA GLN A 288 -0.21 5.48 -17.71
C GLN A 288 0.62 4.27 -18.15
N SER A 289 1.59 3.81 -17.36
CA SER A 289 2.35 2.60 -17.64
C SER A 289 1.46 1.35 -17.69
N PHE A 290 0.46 1.24 -16.81
CA PHE A 290 -0.54 0.16 -16.91
C PHE A 290 -1.46 0.35 -18.11
N ALA A 291 -1.93 1.58 -18.35
CA ALA A 291 -2.87 1.84 -19.44
C ALA A 291 -2.29 1.51 -20.81
N THR A 292 -0.98 1.77 -21.02
CA THR A 292 -0.31 1.65 -22.33
C THR A 292 0.41 0.32 -22.56
N ALA A 293 0.86 -0.35 -21.49
CA ALA A 293 1.59 -1.62 -21.62
C ALA A 293 0.78 -2.70 -22.35
N SER A 294 1.48 -3.55 -23.12
CA SER A 294 0.90 -4.76 -23.69
C SER A 294 0.73 -5.86 -22.64
N MET A 295 1.69 -5.94 -21.72
CA MET A 295 1.69 -6.90 -20.60
C MET A 295 2.38 -6.29 -19.38
N VAL A 296 2.03 -6.79 -18.20
CA VAL A 296 2.63 -6.37 -16.93
C VAL A 296 3.35 -7.56 -16.27
N PHE A 297 4.55 -7.32 -15.75
CA PHE A 297 5.26 -8.25 -14.89
C PHE A 297 5.55 -7.59 -13.54
N THR A 298 5.16 -8.24 -12.44
CA THR A 298 5.22 -7.60 -11.13
C THR A 298 5.43 -8.57 -9.97
N ASP A 299 6.07 -8.09 -8.88
CA ASP A 299 6.11 -8.72 -7.55
C ASP A 299 5.28 -7.93 -6.52
N SER A 300 4.48 -6.97 -6.99
CA SER A 300 3.74 -6.02 -6.17
C SER A 300 2.25 -6.34 -6.11
N PHE A 301 1.67 -6.32 -4.91
CA PHE A 301 0.22 -6.42 -4.74
C PHE A 301 -0.54 -5.37 -5.55
N HIS A 302 -0.14 -4.10 -5.47
CA HIS A 302 -0.80 -3.05 -6.25
C HIS A 302 -0.48 -3.14 -7.75
N GLY A 303 0.68 -3.68 -8.13
CA GLY A 303 0.95 -4.04 -9.52
C GLY A 303 -0.09 -5.01 -10.07
N THR A 304 -0.41 -6.06 -9.32
CA THR A 304 -1.45 -7.03 -9.66
C THR A 304 -2.85 -6.39 -9.69
N VAL A 305 -3.19 -5.59 -8.68
CA VAL A 305 -4.48 -4.88 -8.60
C VAL A 305 -4.70 -3.98 -9.82
N PHE A 306 -3.71 -3.17 -10.19
CA PHE A 306 -3.83 -2.26 -11.32
C PHE A 306 -3.82 -2.98 -12.67
N SER A 307 -3.14 -4.14 -12.79
CA SER A 307 -3.28 -4.99 -13.97
C SER A 307 -4.72 -5.47 -14.17
N ILE A 308 -5.41 -5.84 -13.07
CA ILE A 308 -6.84 -6.22 -13.12
C ILE A 308 -7.71 -5.02 -13.45
N ILE A 309 -7.51 -3.85 -12.82
CA ILE A 309 -8.30 -2.64 -13.07
C ILE A 309 -8.23 -2.22 -14.54
N PHE A 310 -7.04 -2.28 -15.15
CA PHE A 310 -6.80 -1.89 -16.54
C PHE A 310 -6.99 -3.03 -17.54
N ASN A 311 -7.44 -4.22 -17.12
CA ASN A 311 -7.61 -5.42 -17.95
C ASN A 311 -6.35 -5.75 -18.76
N LYS A 312 -5.18 -5.67 -18.12
CA LYS A 312 -3.90 -5.97 -18.76
C LYS A 312 -3.47 -7.42 -18.51
N PRO A 313 -3.05 -8.15 -19.53
CA PRO A 313 -2.37 -9.41 -19.32
C PRO A 313 -1.20 -9.23 -18.35
N PHE A 314 -1.06 -10.14 -17.40
CA PHE A 314 -0.02 -9.99 -16.39
C PHE A 314 0.50 -11.33 -15.88
N TRP A 315 1.71 -11.28 -15.33
CA TRP A 315 2.31 -12.34 -14.54
C TRP A 315 2.86 -11.78 -13.24
N VAL A 316 2.66 -12.54 -12.17
CA VAL A 316 3.13 -12.18 -10.83
C VAL A 316 4.24 -13.13 -10.43
N ILE A 317 5.43 -12.62 -10.12
CA ILE A 317 6.46 -13.44 -9.49
C ILE A 317 6.24 -13.46 -7.98
N GLY A 318 6.09 -14.67 -7.42
CA GLY A 318 5.83 -14.84 -6.00
C GLY A 318 6.98 -14.32 -5.14
N ASN A 319 6.68 -13.46 -4.16
CA ASN A 319 7.66 -12.95 -3.21
C ASN A 319 7.26 -13.32 -1.77
N LYS A 320 7.86 -14.41 -1.26
CA LYS A 320 7.59 -14.93 0.10
C LYS A 320 7.89 -13.91 1.19
N MET A 321 8.89 -13.05 1.00
CA MET A 321 9.29 -12.02 1.98
C MET A 321 8.22 -10.92 2.16
N ARG A 322 7.50 -10.59 1.07
CA ARG A 322 6.42 -9.60 1.08
C ARG A 322 5.07 -10.19 1.51
N GLY A 323 4.96 -11.53 1.57
CA GLY A 323 3.76 -12.26 1.97
C GLY A 323 2.85 -12.62 0.79
N MET A 324 2.66 -13.92 0.58
CA MET A 324 1.83 -14.47 -0.49
C MET A 324 0.32 -14.35 -0.22
N ALA A 325 -0.06 -14.26 1.06
CA ALA A 325 -1.46 -14.23 1.50
C ALA A 325 -2.35 -13.24 0.72
N ARG A 326 -1.81 -12.04 0.48
CA ARG A 326 -2.54 -10.98 -0.21
C ARG A 326 -2.74 -11.26 -1.69
N PHE A 327 -1.74 -11.84 -2.36
CA PHE A 327 -1.83 -12.25 -3.76
C PHE A 327 -2.82 -13.40 -3.91
N ASN A 328 -2.70 -14.42 -3.07
CA ASN A 328 -3.60 -15.57 -3.08
C ASN A 328 -5.05 -15.13 -2.79
N ALA A 329 -5.26 -14.27 -1.80
CA ALA A 329 -6.58 -13.75 -1.47
C ALA A 329 -7.19 -12.94 -2.63
N LEU A 330 -6.39 -12.08 -3.28
CA LEU A 330 -6.84 -11.28 -4.41
C LEU A 330 -7.18 -12.17 -5.62
N LEU A 331 -6.22 -12.98 -6.05
CA LEU A 331 -6.34 -13.74 -7.28
C LEU A 331 -7.36 -14.88 -7.17
N SER A 332 -7.58 -15.46 -5.97
CA SER A 332 -8.64 -16.44 -5.76
C SER A 332 -10.05 -15.86 -5.90
N ILE A 333 -10.24 -14.56 -5.64
CA ILE A 333 -11.53 -13.89 -5.90
C ILE A 333 -11.90 -13.97 -7.39
N TYR A 334 -10.90 -13.87 -8.26
CA TYR A 334 -11.06 -13.75 -9.71
C TYR A 334 -10.79 -15.04 -10.50
N GLY A 335 -10.37 -16.13 -9.82
CA GLY A 335 -9.96 -17.36 -10.50
C GLY A 335 -8.64 -17.22 -11.28
N LEU A 336 -7.77 -16.31 -10.87
CA LEU A 336 -6.52 -15.97 -11.56
C LEU A 336 -5.24 -16.45 -10.81
N GLN A 337 -5.36 -17.52 -10.01
CA GLN A 337 -4.21 -18.03 -9.23
C GLN A 337 -3.10 -18.56 -10.13
N ASP A 338 -3.43 -19.03 -11.33
CA ASP A 338 -2.51 -19.44 -12.39
C ASP A 338 -1.56 -18.33 -12.86
N ARG A 339 -1.87 -17.07 -12.55
CA ARG A 339 -1.01 -15.91 -12.88
C ARG A 339 0.15 -15.70 -11.90
N ILE A 340 0.21 -16.47 -10.82
CA ILE A 340 1.38 -16.49 -9.94
C ILE A 340 2.34 -17.56 -10.44
N ILE A 341 3.57 -17.17 -10.72
CA ILE A 341 4.63 -18.08 -11.16
C ILE A 341 5.82 -18.03 -10.20
N SER A 342 6.43 -19.16 -9.99
CA SER A 342 7.77 -19.22 -9.40
C SER A 342 8.86 -19.11 -10.48
N PRO A 343 10.09 -18.73 -10.13
CA PRO A 343 11.19 -18.72 -11.10
C PRO A 343 11.40 -20.07 -11.78
N GLU A 344 11.13 -21.17 -11.07
CA GLU A 344 11.29 -22.55 -11.54
C GLU A 344 10.20 -22.94 -12.57
N GLU A 345 8.99 -22.43 -12.40
CA GLU A 345 7.83 -22.72 -13.26
C GLU A 345 7.83 -21.91 -14.56
N LEU A 346 8.54 -20.78 -14.57
CA LEU A 346 8.51 -19.82 -15.69
C LEU A 346 8.76 -20.45 -17.05
N SER A 347 9.72 -21.37 -17.16
CA SER A 347 10.09 -22.03 -18.43
C SER A 347 8.99 -22.93 -19.00
N SER A 348 8.11 -23.46 -18.15
CA SER A 348 7.03 -24.39 -18.52
C SER A 348 5.68 -23.71 -18.76
N VAL A 349 5.52 -22.45 -18.36
CA VAL A 349 4.26 -21.72 -18.47
C VAL A 349 4.07 -21.17 -19.90
N ASP A 350 2.87 -21.32 -20.44
CA ASP A 350 2.46 -20.60 -21.64
C ASP A 350 2.14 -19.14 -21.31
N LEU A 351 3.10 -18.27 -21.61
CA LEU A 351 2.99 -16.84 -21.35
C LEU A 351 1.92 -16.13 -22.18
N ASN A 352 1.47 -16.74 -23.27
CA ASN A 352 0.42 -16.20 -24.14
C ASN A 352 -1.00 -16.56 -23.69
N THR A 353 -1.17 -17.38 -22.65
CA THR A 353 -2.51 -17.74 -22.14
C THR A 353 -3.34 -16.48 -21.88
N PRO A 354 -4.46 -16.28 -22.61
CA PRO A 354 -5.27 -15.07 -22.46
C PRO A 354 -6.02 -15.07 -21.12
N ILE A 355 -6.43 -13.89 -20.69
CA ILE A 355 -7.38 -13.72 -19.58
C ILE A 355 -8.73 -13.36 -20.17
N ASP A 356 -9.78 -14.14 -19.85
CA ASP A 356 -11.15 -13.73 -20.13
C ASP A 356 -11.57 -12.65 -19.10
N TRP A 357 -11.59 -11.42 -19.54
CA TRP A 357 -11.91 -10.27 -18.69
C TRP A 357 -13.40 -10.13 -18.37
N ALA A 358 -14.29 -10.74 -19.13
CA ALA A 358 -15.74 -10.60 -18.90
C ALA A 358 -16.16 -11.14 -17.52
N PRO A 359 -15.85 -12.40 -17.15
CA PRO A 359 -16.15 -12.90 -15.81
C PRO A 359 -15.34 -12.18 -14.71
N VAL A 360 -14.09 -11.81 -14.96
CA VAL A 360 -13.26 -11.07 -13.99
C VAL A 360 -13.91 -9.72 -13.64
N ASN A 361 -14.35 -8.96 -14.63
CA ASN A 361 -15.02 -7.69 -14.42
C ASN A 361 -16.38 -7.84 -13.74
N ALA A 362 -17.15 -8.87 -14.07
CA ALA A 362 -18.42 -9.17 -13.39
C ALA A 362 -18.22 -9.47 -11.91
N ILE A 363 -17.22 -10.29 -11.56
CA ILE A 363 -16.84 -10.58 -10.17
C ILE A 363 -16.35 -9.31 -9.47
N ARG A 364 -15.53 -8.49 -10.15
CA ARG A 364 -15.05 -7.22 -9.60
C ARG A 364 -16.20 -6.31 -9.20
N GLU A 365 -17.21 -6.17 -10.06
CA GLU A 365 -18.37 -5.34 -9.78
C GLU A 365 -19.18 -5.87 -8.58
N GLN A 366 -19.41 -7.17 -8.47
CA GLN A 366 -20.08 -7.76 -7.30
C GLN A 366 -19.34 -7.45 -5.99
N TRP A 367 -18.01 -7.62 -5.99
CA TRP A 367 -17.18 -7.32 -4.81
C TRP A 367 -17.10 -5.83 -4.51
N LYS A 368 -17.10 -4.98 -5.55
CA LYS A 368 -17.17 -3.51 -5.41
C LYS A 368 -18.46 -3.11 -4.69
N GLN A 369 -19.61 -3.63 -5.14
CA GLN A 369 -20.91 -3.36 -4.49
C GLN A 369 -20.94 -3.84 -3.03
N LYS A 370 -20.42 -5.04 -2.76
CA LYS A 370 -20.27 -5.56 -1.39
C LYS A 370 -19.42 -4.64 -0.52
N SER A 371 -18.33 -4.15 -1.06
CA SER A 371 -17.38 -3.28 -0.34
C SER A 371 -17.95 -1.87 -0.11
N LEU A 372 -18.65 -1.31 -1.10
CA LEU A 372 -19.38 -0.05 -0.97
C LEU A 372 -20.50 -0.16 0.07
N LYS A 373 -21.24 -1.27 0.07
CA LYS A 373 -22.28 -1.54 1.07
C LYS A 373 -21.70 -1.55 2.48
N PHE A 374 -20.51 -2.12 2.72
CA PHE A 374 -19.85 -2.05 4.03
C PHE A 374 -19.63 -0.61 4.47
N LEU A 375 -19.14 0.28 3.58
CA LEU A 375 -18.93 1.69 3.92
C LEU A 375 -20.27 2.41 4.18
N THR A 376 -21.26 2.25 3.31
CA THR A 376 -22.55 2.92 3.45
C THR A 376 -23.32 2.49 4.70
N ASP A 377 -23.28 1.22 5.07
CA ASP A 377 -23.99 0.71 6.25
C ASP A 377 -23.38 1.20 7.56
N ASN A 378 -22.07 1.43 7.57
CA ASN A 378 -21.34 1.78 8.79
C ASN A 378 -21.03 3.29 8.93
N LEU A 379 -21.23 4.08 7.87
CA LEU A 379 -21.00 5.53 7.86
C LEU A 379 -22.30 6.35 7.63
N LYS A 380 -23.39 5.86 8.17
CA LYS A 380 -24.70 6.56 8.19
C LYS A 380 -24.77 7.54 9.35
#